data_89aa0ebc1c2b708e6483c2a5f7019074
#
_entry.id   89aa0ebc1c2b708e6483c2a5f7019074
#
_cell.length_a   1.000
_cell.length_b   1.000
_cell.length_c   1.000
_cell.angle_alpha   90.00
_cell.angle_beta   90.00
_cell.angle_gamma   90.00
#
_symmetry.space_group_name_H-M   'P 1'
#
loop_
_entity.id
_entity.type
_entity.pdbx_description
1 polymer ?
#
loop_
_entity_poly.entity_id
_entity_poly.type
_entity_poly.pdbx_seq_one_letter_code
_entity_poly.pdbx_strand_id
1 'polypeptide(L)'
;IKIFCIFFLLYFQSTSIIMAKSQTNVISEFKHALFKNDKKLMQSYVTEGIELPTFQKEKPIHEIKIVPSPKEDTTVLISYSKDTDDGFTIGCILEIVTKNNKISRINQIYDGTNPLMKEATIVKEYELKIKRHILTPTKFPFEIHEFQGYIYNDYLELRYYNKDSNRIFKITVSPVQHKLDQYVHKGTKFYILKHNIKAVYNPHFDLAYELIFQKDGFQYKIAIGNKLYIKRKYSVNDLIRLAKSMN
;
A
#
# COMPACT_ATOMS: atom_id res chain seq x y z
N ILE A 1 1.20 52.56 33.27
CA ILE A 1 0.64 51.88 32.08
C ILE A 1 1.72 51.04 31.35
N LYS A 2 2.94 51.50 31.16
CA LYS A 2 4.05 50.77 30.45
C LYS A 2 4.51 49.47 31.16
N ILE A 3 4.46 49.38 32.47
CA ILE A 3 4.88 48.19 33.27
C ILE A 3 3.87 47.08 33.14
N PHE A 4 2.57 47.38 32.98
CA PHE A 4 1.52 46.35 32.86
C PHE A 4 1.57 45.60 31.52
N CYS A 5 1.97 46.27 30.44
CA CYS A 5 2.12 45.64 29.12
C CYS A 5 3.28 44.62 29.05
N ILE A 6 4.39 44.88 29.79
CA ILE A 6 5.55 43.98 29.79
C ILE A 6 5.22 42.66 30.53
N PHE A 7 4.49 42.72 31.63
CA PHE A 7 4.04 41.53 32.35
C PHE A 7 3.06 40.66 31.53
N PHE A 8 2.20 41.30 30.74
CA PHE A 8 1.23 40.58 29.87
C PHE A 8 1.92 39.86 28.71
N LEU A 9 2.95 40.48 28.10
CA LEU A 9 3.79 39.90 27.05
C LEU A 9 4.64 38.71 27.55
N LEU A 10 5.21 38.81 28.73
CA LEU A 10 5.98 37.72 29.35
C LEU A 10 5.10 36.55 29.75
N TYR A 11 3.85 36.79 30.17
CA TYR A 11 2.89 35.71 30.48
C TYR A 11 2.44 34.93 29.24
N PHE A 12 2.23 35.60 28.09
CA PHE A 12 1.91 34.95 26.84
C PHE A 12 3.08 34.14 26.27
N GLN A 13 4.30 34.59 26.42
CA GLN A 13 5.50 33.83 25.98
C GLN A 13 5.70 32.58 26.84
N SER A 14 5.51 32.65 28.15
CA SER A 14 5.66 31.52 29.06
C SER A 14 4.61 30.42 28.82
N THR A 15 3.37 30.78 28.53
CA THR A 15 2.32 29.79 28.23
C THR A 15 2.55 29.07 26.89
N SER A 16 3.05 29.77 25.88
CA SER A 16 3.39 29.17 24.58
C SER A 16 4.55 28.17 24.70
N ILE A 17 5.57 28.48 25.48
CA ILE A 17 6.73 27.61 25.73
C ILE A 17 6.31 26.36 26.52
N ILE A 18 5.44 26.50 27.52
CA ILE A 18 4.94 25.37 28.31
C ILE A 18 4.06 24.45 27.47
N MET A 19 3.19 24.97 26.60
CA MET A 19 2.38 24.17 25.69
C MET A 19 3.24 23.43 24.67
N ALA A 20 4.22 24.06 24.06
CA ALA A 20 5.12 23.42 23.11
C ALA A 20 5.93 22.27 23.77
N LYS A 21 6.43 22.47 24.99
CA LYS A 21 7.15 21.44 25.73
C LYS A 21 6.24 20.25 26.13
N SER A 22 4.98 20.50 26.41
CA SER A 22 3.98 19.46 26.73
C SER A 22 3.62 18.62 25.52
N GLN A 23 3.42 19.24 24.36
CA GLN A 23 3.12 18.54 23.11
C GLN A 23 4.30 17.67 22.65
N THR A 24 5.52 18.15 22.75
CA THR A 24 6.73 17.39 22.43
C THR A 24 6.83 16.13 23.31
N ASN A 25 6.38 16.18 24.54
CA ASN A 25 6.40 15.05 25.46
C ASN A 25 5.42 13.95 25.02
N VAL A 26 4.15 14.28 24.70
CA VAL A 26 3.15 13.26 24.33
C VAL A 26 3.54 12.54 23.02
N ILE A 27 4.13 13.26 22.06
CA ILE A 27 4.63 12.65 20.83
C ILE A 27 5.81 11.71 21.09
N SER A 28 6.74 12.12 21.97
CA SER A 28 7.88 11.28 22.36
C SER A 28 7.46 10.01 23.05
N GLU A 29 6.52 10.09 23.97
CA GLU A 29 5.96 8.93 24.69
C GLU A 29 5.16 8.01 23.77
N PHE A 30 4.33 8.58 22.90
CA PHE A 30 3.60 7.80 21.90
C PHE A 30 4.57 7.09 20.94
N LYS A 31 5.63 7.77 20.45
CA LYS A 31 6.70 7.17 19.65
C LYS A 31 7.31 5.95 20.36
N HIS A 32 7.58 6.06 21.66
CA HIS A 32 8.14 4.95 22.44
C HIS A 32 7.17 3.77 22.55
N ALA A 33 5.88 4.03 22.82
CA ALA A 33 4.85 3.02 22.82
C ALA A 33 4.67 2.35 21.45
N LEU A 34 4.72 3.13 20.38
CA LEU A 34 4.66 2.67 19.00
C LEU A 34 5.84 1.74 18.66
N PHE A 35 7.06 2.14 19.06
CA PHE A 35 8.27 1.34 18.85
C PHE A 35 8.18 -0.02 19.55
N LYS A 36 7.61 -0.06 20.76
CA LYS A 36 7.38 -1.29 21.53
C LYS A 36 6.16 -2.09 21.08
N ASN A 37 5.35 -1.55 20.15
CA ASN A 37 4.06 -2.11 19.77
C ASN A 37 3.10 -2.33 20.97
N ASP A 38 3.19 -1.45 21.99
CA ASP A 38 2.37 -1.50 23.18
C ASP A 38 1.05 -0.75 22.95
N LYS A 39 0.03 -1.51 22.53
CA LYS A 39 -1.30 -0.95 22.23
C LYS A 39 -1.97 -0.27 23.42
N LYS A 40 -1.80 -0.80 24.66
CA LYS A 40 -2.39 -0.19 25.86
C LYS A 40 -1.75 1.17 26.15
N LEU A 41 -0.44 1.23 26.05
CA LEU A 41 0.29 2.47 26.26
C LEU A 41 0.00 3.48 25.14
N MET A 42 -0.05 3.06 23.86
CA MET A 42 -0.48 3.93 22.77
C MET A 42 -1.87 4.51 23.00
N GLN A 43 -2.84 3.68 23.46
CA GLN A 43 -4.20 4.12 23.74
C GLN A 43 -4.28 5.17 24.85
N SER A 44 -3.34 5.17 25.79
CA SER A 44 -3.31 6.18 26.86
C SER A 44 -2.95 7.59 26.38
N TYR A 45 -2.32 7.71 25.22
CA TYR A 45 -1.89 9.00 24.64
C TYR A 45 -2.86 9.57 23.60
N VAL A 46 -3.83 8.79 23.14
CA VAL A 46 -4.82 9.23 22.14
C VAL A 46 -6.15 9.61 22.78
N THR A 47 -6.95 10.39 22.10
CA THR A 47 -8.34 10.64 22.49
C THR A 47 -9.19 9.40 22.20
N GLU A 48 -10.31 9.26 22.88
CA GLU A 48 -11.25 8.16 22.66
C GLU A 48 -11.72 8.11 21.19
N GLY A 49 -11.87 6.89 20.67
CA GLY A 49 -12.31 6.65 19.29
C GLY A 49 -11.22 6.75 18.21
N ILE A 50 -9.96 7.05 18.56
CA ILE A 50 -8.86 7.06 17.61
C ILE A 50 -8.41 5.62 17.34
N GLU A 51 -8.42 5.24 16.06
CA GLU A 51 -7.87 3.98 15.57
C GLU A 51 -6.34 4.00 15.61
N LEU A 52 -5.76 3.00 16.27
CA LEU A 52 -4.30 2.87 16.37
C LEU A 52 -3.72 2.18 15.13
N PRO A 53 -2.54 2.61 14.67
CA PRO A 53 -1.86 1.93 13.57
C PRO A 53 -1.50 0.49 13.96
N THR A 54 -1.62 -0.42 13.00
CA THR A 54 -1.26 -1.83 13.17
C THR A 54 -0.01 -2.16 12.35
N PHE A 55 0.89 -2.96 12.91
CA PHE A 55 2.12 -3.38 12.26
C PHE A 55 2.20 -4.90 12.20
N GLN A 56 2.77 -5.42 11.12
CA GLN A 56 3.02 -6.85 10.99
C GLN A 56 4.14 -7.27 11.95
N LYS A 57 3.96 -8.40 12.65
CA LYS A 57 4.95 -8.94 13.59
C LYS A 57 6.26 -9.34 12.89
N GLU A 58 6.17 -9.75 11.63
CA GLU A 58 7.29 -10.22 10.82
C GLU A 58 8.24 -9.09 10.38
N LYS A 59 7.81 -7.83 10.52
CA LYS A 59 8.59 -6.63 10.16
C LYS A 59 8.65 -5.67 11.35
N PRO A 60 9.45 -5.97 12.37
CA PRO A 60 9.58 -5.11 13.54
C PRO A 60 10.12 -3.75 13.15
N ILE A 61 9.64 -2.73 13.84
CA ILE A 61 10.17 -1.37 13.71
C ILE A 61 11.60 -1.35 14.26
N HIS A 62 12.54 -0.84 13.46
CA HIS A 62 13.94 -0.67 13.85
C HIS A 62 14.22 0.74 14.38
N GLU A 63 13.62 1.76 13.76
CA GLU A 63 13.78 3.16 14.14
C GLU A 63 12.49 3.94 13.86
N ILE A 64 12.24 4.99 14.66
CA ILE A 64 11.19 5.98 14.37
C ILE A 64 11.82 7.37 14.44
N LYS A 65 11.73 8.13 13.33
CA LYS A 65 12.10 9.54 13.27
C LYS A 65 10.89 10.43 13.47
N ILE A 66 11.09 11.52 14.22
CA ILE A 66 10.12 12.59 14.35
C ILE A 66 10.53 13.69 13.36
N VAL A 67 9.63 14.08 12.48
CA VAL A 67 9.82 15.15 11.51
C VAL A 67 8.78 16.23 11.77
N PRO A 68 9.19 17.50 11.96
CA PRO A 68 8.26 18.59 12.13
C PRO A 68 7.44 18.79 10.86
N SER A 69 6.15 19.08 11.03
CA SER A 69 5.26 19.45 9.92
C SER A 69 5.19 20.99 9.81
N PRO A 70 5.03 21.54 8.59
CA PRO A 70 4.70 22.97 8.44
C PRO A 70 3.28 23.32 8.90
N LYS A 71 2.42 22.31 9.14
CA LYS A 71 1.07 22.49 9.67
C LYS A 71 1.15 22.59 11.20
N GLU A 72 0.42 23.56 11.75
CA GLU A 72 0.31 23.77 13.18
C GLU A 72 -0.23 22.51 13.89
N ASP A 73 0.21 22.27 15.12
CA ASP A 73 -0.15 21.11 15.96
C ASP A 73 0.04 19.72 15.29
N THR A 74 0.78 19.67 14.21
CA THR A 74 1.00 18.45 13.42
C THR A 74 2.46 18.00 13.49
N THR A 75 2.66 16.71 13.67
CA THR A 75 3.99 16.06 13.65
C THR A 75 3.93 14.84 12.74
N VAL A 76 5.02 14.56 12.03
CA VAL A 76 5.14 13.38 11.20
C VAL A 76 6.08 12.37 11.87
N LEU A 77 5.61 11.15 12.05
CA LEU A 77 6.44 10.01 12.46
C LEU A 77 6.74 9.13 11.25
N ILE A 78 8.01 8.83 11.04
CA ILE A 78 8.46 7.91 9.99
C ILE A 78 9.10 6.72 10.66
N SER A 79 8.51 5.54 10.55
CA SER A 79 9.10 4.29 11.02
C SER A 79 9.92 3.62 9.92
N TYR A 80 11.00 2.98 10.32
CA TYR A 80 11.85 2.17 9.46
C TYR A 80 11.88 0.74 9.95
N SER A 81 11.79 -0.21 9.03
CA SER A 81 11.99 -1.63 9.28
C SER A 81 13.25 -2.11 8.59
N LYS A 82 13.93 -3.10 9.15
CA LYS A 82 15.10 -3.71 8.52
C LYS A 82 14.62 -4.61 7.37
N ASP A 83 15.22 -4.45 6.18
CA ASP A 83 15.03 -5.40 5.08
C ASP A 83 16.09 -6.50 5.13
N THR A 84 15.83 -7.62 4.50
CA THR A 84 16.72 -8.80 4.52
C THR A 84 18.04 -8.57 3.78
N ASP A 85 18.10 -7.60 2.86
CA ASP A 85 19.22 -7.36 1.96
C ASP A 85 19.93 -6.00 2.24
N ASP A 86 20.44 -5.82 3.45
CA ASP A 86 21.36 -4.72 3.86
C ASP A 86 20.81 -3.29 3.86
N GLY A 87 19.48 -3.10 3.91
CA GLY A 87 18.89 -1.77 3.92
C GLY A 87 17.76 -1.59 4.94
N PHE A 88 17.40 -0.31 5.15
CA PHE A 88 16.19 0.08 5.86
C PHE A 88 15.11 0.48 4.86
N THR A 89 13.90 -0.02 5.06
CA THR A 89 12.73 0.42 4.31
C THR A 89 11.80 1.22 5.19
N ILE A 90 11.05 2.16 4.60
CA ILE A 90 10.00 2.88 5.33
C ILE A 90 8.90 1.87 5.69
N GLY A 91 8.69 1.68 7.00
CA GLY A 91 7.63 0.83 7.52
C GLY A 91 6.27 1.52 7.49
N CYS A 92 6.19 2.75 8.02
CA CYS A 92 5.00 3.58 7.90
C CYS A 92 5.34 5.08 7.99
N ILE A 93 4.41 5.92 7.52
CA ILE A 93 4.43 7.37 7.74
C ILE A 93 3.10 7.74 8.37
N LEU A 94 3.16 8.34 9.58
CA LEU A 94 1.99 8.79 10.33
C LEU A 94 2.03 10.30 10.46
N GLU A 95 0.96 10.98 10.06
CA GLU A 95 0.70 12.37 10.40
C GLU A 95 -0.13 12.40 11.68
N ILE A 96 0.40 13.00 12.73
CA ILE A 96 -0.21 13.05 14.06
C ILE A 96 -0.58 14.48 14.40
N VAL A 97 -1.83 14.68 14.79
CA VAL A 97 -2.32 15.97 15.28
C VAL A 97 -2.54 15.89 16.79
N THR A 98 -2.01 16.85 17.51
CA THR A 98 -2.16 16.95 18.96
C THR A 98 -3.14 18.07 19.35
N LYS A 99 -3.95 17.83 20.37
CA LYS A 99 -4.84 18.82 20.99
C LYS A 99 -4.98 18.52 22.47
N ASN A 100 -4.86 19.54 23.31
CA ASN A 100 -5.00 19.40 24.77
C ASN A 100 -4.10 18.30 25.35
N ASN A 101 -2.84 18.25 24.94
CA ASN A 101 -1.84 17.25 25.36
C ASN A 101 -2.24 15.79 25.11
N LYS A 102 -3.06 15.56 24.10
CA LYS A 102 -3.45 14.23 23.60
C LYS A 102 -3.35 14.21 22.08
N ILE A 103 -3.16 13.03 21.53
CA ILE A 103 -3.25 12.81 20.09
C ILE A 103 -4.74 12.76 19.73
N SER A 104 -5.18 13.74 18.94
CA SER A 104 -6.57 13.90 18.50
C SER A 104 -6.85 13.31 17.14
N ARG A 105 -5.80 13.02 16.34
CA ARG A 105 -5.91 12.35 15.05
C ARG A 105 -4.61 11.68 14.67
N ILE A 106 -4.71 10.48 14.13
CA ILE A 106 -3.64 9.76 13.46
C ILE A 106 -4.09 9.51 12.03
N ASN A 107 -3.30 10.00 11.06
CA ASN A 107 -3.51 9.74 9.64
C ASN A 107 -2.32 8.92 9.12
N GLN A 108 -2.56 7.67 8.75
CA GLN A 108 -1.53 6.82 8.15
C GLN A 108 -1.41 7.16 6.67
N ILE A 109 -0.38 7.95 6.33
CA ILE A 109 -0.09 8.41 4.96
C ILE A 109 0.49 7.28 4.12
N TYR A 110 1.33 6.43 4.75
CA TYR A 110 2.00 5.32 4.10
C TYR A 110 2.05 4.12 5.04
N ASP A 111 1.74 2.95 4.51
CA ASP A 111 1.87 1.65 5.16
C ASP A 111 2.73 0.72 4.31
N GLY A 112 4.01 0.64 4.60
CA GLY A 112 4.96 -0.24 3.90
C GLY A 112 4.78 -1.72 4.21
N THR A 113 3.93 -2.06 5.20
CA THR A 113 3.54 -3.44 5.49
C THR A 113 2.38 -3.89 4.60
N ASN A 114 1.60 -2.94 4.07
CA ASN A 114 0.54 -3.23 3.12
C ASN A 114 1.14 -3.48 1.73
N PRO A 115 1.05 -4.70 1.19
CA PRO A 115 1.61 -5.02 -0.12
C PRO A 115 1.03 -4.17 -1.26
N LEU A 116 -0.21 -3.68 -1.12
CA LEU A 116 -0.86 -2.84 -2.12
C LEU A 116 -0.30 -1.41 -2.18
N MET A 117 0.34 -0.93 -1.11
CA MET A 117 1.08 0.34 -1.15
C MET A 117 2.33 0.25 -2.01
N LYS A 118 3.02 -0.90 -2.01
CA LYS A 118 4.15 -1.17 -2.92
C LYS A 118 3.66 -1.29 -4.38
N GLU A 119 2.51 -1.91 -4.59
CA GLU A 119 1.85 -1.94 -5.91
C GLU A 119 1.62 -0.52 -6.44
N ALA A 120 0.96 0.33 -5.65
CA ALA A 120 0.66 1.70 -6.05
C ALA A 120 1.93 2.49 -6.43
N THR A 121 3.04 2.25 -5.73
CA THR A 121 4.32 2.90 -6.02
C THR A 121 4.88 2.48 -7.38
N ILE A 122 4.99 1.17 -7.64
CA ILE A 122 5.56 0.67 -8.89
C ILE A 122 4.65 0.95 -10.09
N VAL A 123 3.33 0.91 -9.90
CA VAL A 123 2.34 1.28 -10.92
C VAL A 123 2.53 2.75 -11.29
N LYS A 124 2.63 3.63 -10.30
CA LYS A 124 2.84 5.06 -10.53
C LYS A 124 4.14 5.36 -11.28
N GLU A 125 5.22 4.65 -10.92
CA GLU A 125 6.50 4.77 -11.63
C GLU A 125 6.37 4.36 -13.10
N TYR A 126 5.70 3.25 -13.38
CA TYR A 126 5.45 2.80 -14.74
C TYR A 126 4.56 3.77 -15.53
N GLU A 127 3.46 4.27 -14.93
CA GLU A 127 2.58 5.26 -15.55
C GLU A 127 3.30 6.56 -15.92
N LEU A 128 4.20 7.04 -15.05
CA LEU A 128 5.03 8.22 -15.33
C LEU A 128 5.95 7.97 -16.52
N LYS A 129 6.53 6.77 -16.64
CA LYS A 129 7.40 6.38 -17.73
C LYS A 129 6.65 6.32 -19.06
N ILE A 130 5.47 5.70 -19.10
CA ILE A 130 4.67 5.53 -20.32
C ILE A 130 3.71 6.69 -20.60
N LYS A 131 3.57 7.64 -19.65
CA LYS A 131 2.65 8.80 -19.69
C LYS A 131 1.18 8.41 -19.92
N ARG A 132 0.74 7.31 -19.36
CA ARG A 132 -0.63 6.77 -19.50
C ARG A 132 -1.01 5.99 -18.25
N HIS A 133 -2.31 6.00 -17.94
CA HIS A 133 -2.87 5.14 -16.88
C HIS A 133 -2.96 3.68 -17.33
N ILE A 134 -2.75 2.79 -16.37
CA ILE A 134 -2.97 1.36 -16.53
C ILE A 134 -4.03 0.87 -15.54
N LEU A 135 -4.65 -0.25 -15.88
CA LEU A 135 -5.63 -0.89 -15.00
C LEU A 135 -4.95 -1.74 -13.96
N THR A 136 -5.37 -1.60 -12.70
CA THR A 136 -4.95 -2.44 -11.58
C THR A 136 -6.14 -3.11 -10.90
N PRO A 137 -5.97 -4.29 -10.26
CA PRO A 137 -7.07 -4.99 -9.62
C PRO A 137 -7.49 -4.34 -8.30
N THR A 138 -8.78 -4.25 -8.07
CA THR A 138 -9.35 -3.82 -6.78
C THR A 138 -9.95 -4.98 -5.98
N LYS A 139 -10.04 -6.18 -6.57
CA LYS A 139 -10.51 -7.40 -5.91
C LYS A 139 -9.57 -8.56 -6.23
N PHE A 140 -9.19 -9.27 -5.19
CA PHE A 140 -8.22 -10.34 -5.26
C PHE A 140 -8.88 -11.71 -5.02
N PRO A 141 -8.37 -12.80 -5.62
CA PRO A 141 -8.92 -14.15 -5.44
C PRO A 141 -8.51 -14.77 -4.09
N PHE A 142 -7.58 -14.15 -3.38
CA PHE A 142 -7.08 -14.52 -2.06
C PHE A 142 -6.48 -13.31 -1.35
N GLU A 143 -6.24 -13.42 -0.06
CA GLU A 143 -5.55 -12.40 0.72
C GLU A 143 -4.10 -12.24 0.27
N ILE A 144 -3.65 -11.00 0.10
CA ILE A 144 -2.30 -10.69 -0.39
C ILE A 144 -1.39 -10.46 0.81
N HIS A 145 -0.38 -11.32 0.98
CA HIS A 145 0.62 -11.21 2.03
C HIS A 145 1.92 -10.56 1.54
N GLU A 146 2.23 -10.71 0.25
CA GLU A 146 3.42 -10.15 -0.36
C GLU A 146 3.13 -9.70 -1.79
N PHE A 147 3.81 -8.65 -2.19
CA PHE A 147 3.77 -8.10 -3.53
C PHE A 147 5.20 -7.88 -4.05
N GLN A 148 5.41 -8.20 -5.31
CA GLN A 148 6.62 -7.90 -6.06
C GLN A 148 6.23 -7.27 -7.39
N GLY A 149 6.87 -6.16 -7.75
CA GLY A 149 6.65 -5.46 -9.00
C GLY A 149 7.96 -5.25 -9.75
N TYR A 150 7.94 -5.39 -11.06
CA TYR A 150 9.12 -5.23 -11.91
C TYR A 150 8.76 -4.44 -13.17
N ILE A 151 9.58 -3.45 -13.49
CA ILE A 151 9.52 -2.71 -14.74
C ILE A 151 10.68 -3.15 -15.64
N TYR A 152 10.36 -3.79 -16.76
CA TYR A 152 11.33 -4.22 -17.76
C TYR A 152 11.07 -3.46 -19.05
N ASN A 153 11.99 -2.60 -19.48
CA ASN A 153 11.86 -1.80 -20.70
C ASN A 153 10.46 -1.17 -20.86
N ASP A 154 9.57 -1.84 -21.61
CA ASP A 154 8.23 -1.39 -21.98
C ASP A 154 7.09 -2.19 -21.33
N TYR A 155 7.38 -3.15 -20.45
CA TYR A 155 6.34 -3.88 -19.75
C TYR A 155 6.50 -3.85 -18.22
N LEU A 156 5.36 -3.96 -17.54
CA LEU A 156 5.24 -4.06 -16.10
C LEU A 156 4.80 -5.47 -15.73
N GLU A 157 5.45 -6.08 -14.74
CA GLU A 157 5.04 -7.33 -14.14
C GLU A 157 4.72 -7.13 -12.67
N LEU A 158 3.50 -7.51 -12.26
CA LEU A 158 3.00 -7.46 -10.88
C LEU A 158 2.75 -8.88 -10.40
N ARG A 159 3.35 -9.26 -9.29
CA ARG A 159 3.19 -10.58 -8.66
C ARG A 159 2.62 -10.42 -7.25
N TYR A 160 1.58 -11.18 -6.96
CA TYR A 160 0.87 -11.15 -5.70
C TYR A 160 0.87 -12.53 -5.07
N TYR A 161 1.28 -12.62 -3.82
CA TYR A 161 1.49 -13.89 -3.12
C TYR A 161 0.61 -13.99 -1.88
N ASN A 162 0.12 -15.21 -1.64
CA ASN A 162 -0.36 -15.65 -0.34
C ASN A 162 0.57 -16.75 0.17
N LYS A 163 1.39 -16.45 1.18
CA LYS A 163 2.41 -17.37 1.71
C LYS A 163 1.81 -18.59 2.37
N ASP A 164 0.70 -18.42 3.09
CA ASP A 164 0.08 -19.51 3.87
C ASP A 164 -0.48 -20.62 2.97
N SER A 165 -0.98 -20.24 1.80
CA SER A 165 -1.58 -21.17 0.85
C SER A 165 -0.72 -21.43 -0.40
N ASN A 166 0.51 -20.89 -0.42
CA ASN A 166 1.45 -20.98 -1.54
C ASN A 166 0.80 -20.60 -2.89
N ARG A 167 -0.01 -19.52 -2.88
CA ARG A 167 -0.75 -19.02 -4.04
C ARG A 167 -0.06 -17.83 -4.64
N ILE A 168 -0.09 -17.79 -5.96
CA ILE A 168 0.42 -16.65 -6.72
C ILE A 168 -0.57 -16.29 -7.83
N PHE A 169 -0.76 -15.00 -8.07
CA PHE A 169 -1.20 -14.54 -9.36
C PHE A 169 -0.29 -13.44 -9.89
N LYS A 170 -0.25 -13.35 -11.21
CA LYS A 170 0.61 -12.43 -11.94
C LYS A 170 -0.21 -11.63 -12.93
N ILE A 171 0.09 -10.34 -13.02
CA ILE A 171 -0.41 -9.47 -14.08
C ILE A 171 0.81 -8.97 -14.85
N THR A 172 0.76 -9.08 -16.18
CA THR A 172 1.72 -8.44 -17.07
C THR A 172 1.00 -7.42 -17.92
N VAL A 173 1.51 -6.19 -17.95
CA VAL A 173 1.01 -5.09 -18.76
C VAL A 173 2.09 -4.70 -19.76
N SER A 174 1.77 -4.68 -21.02
CA SER A 174 2.69 -4.27 -22.10
C SER A 174 1.94 -3.51 -23.20
N PRO A 175 2.62 -2.68 -23.99
CA PRO A 175 2.02 -2.17 -25.23
C PRO A 175 1.52 -3.30 -26.11
N VAL A 176 0.43 -3.07 -26.84
CA VAL A 176 -0.12 -4.06 -27.77
C VAL A 176 0.85 -4.25 -28.94
N GLN A 177 1.44 -5.42 -29.04
CA GLN A 177 2.31 -5.81 -30.15
C GLN A 177 1.58 -6.69 -31.17
N HIS A 178 0.57 -7.45 -30.72
CA HIS A 178 -0.12 -8.44 -31.51
C HIS A 178 -1.65 -8.36 -31.31
N LYS A 179 -2.40 -8.70 -32.34
CA LYS A 179 -3.87 -8.81 -32.23
C LYS A 179 -4.24 -9.96 -31.29
N LEU A 180 -5.36 -9.81 -30.59
CA LEU A 180 -5.82 -10.78 -29.59
C LEU A 180 -6.02 -12.19 -30.19
N ASP A 181 -6.37 -12.28 -31.47
CA ASP A 181 -6.61 -13.56 -32.16
C ASP A 181 -5.33 -14.41 -32.33
N GLN A 182 -4.15 -13.81 -32.22
CA GLN A 182 -2.88 -14.56 -32.26
C GLN A 182 -2.62 -15.38 -30.99
N TYR A 183 -3.38 -15.13 -29.91
CA TYR A 183 -3.32 -15.90 -28.67
C TYR A 183 -4.33 -17.05 -28.64
N VAL A 184 -4.99 -17.33 -29.76
CA VAL A 184 -6.01 -18.39 -29.87
C VAL A 184 -5.35 -19.71 -30.24
N HIS A 185 -5.46 -20.70 -29.37
CA HIS A 185 -4.98 -22.05 -29.55
C HIS A 185 -6.12 -23.07 -29.39
N LYS A 186 -5.87 -24.36 -29.62
CA LYS A 186 -6.87 -25.41 -29.40
C LYS A 186 -7.36 -25.40 -27.95
N GLY A 187 -8.66 -25.28 -27.74
CA GLY A 187 -9.29 -25.22 -26.44
C GLY A 187 -9.46 -23.83 -25.82
N THR A 188 -8.92 -22.78 -26.46
CA THR A 188 -9.12 -21.39 -26.06
C THR A 188 -10.60 -20.99 -26.11
N LYS A 189 -11.04 -20.17 -25.16
CA LYS A 189 -12.39 -19.61 -25.09
C LYS A 189 -12.37 -18.11 -25.03
N PHE A 190 -13.38 -17.48 -25.65
CA PHE A 190 -13.59 -16.05 -25.57
C PHE A 190 -14.59 -15.68 -24.50
N TYR A 191 -14.34 -14.56 -23.82
CA TYR A 191 -15.24 -13.98 -22.83
C TYR A 191 -15.38 -12.48 -23.06
N ILE A 192 -16.48 -11.93 -22.61
CA ILE A 192 -16.73 -10.48 -22.64
C ILE A 192 -16.62 -9.96 -21.20
N LEU A 193 -15.73 -9.01 -21.01
CA LEU A 193 -15.55 -8.26 -19.76
C LEU A 193 -16.48 -7.03 -19.74
N LYS A 194 -16.32 -6.15 -18.72
CA LYS A 194 -17.00 -4.84 -18.69
C LYS A 194 -16.65 -4.02 -19.94
N HIS A 195 -17.53 -3.11 -20.31
CA HIS A 195 -17.35 -2.21 -21.47
C HIS A 195 -17.11 -2.95 -22.80
N ASN A 196 -17.68 -4.15 -22.95
CA ASN A 196 -17.58 -4.99 -24.14
C ASN A 196 -16.14 -5.37 -24.55
N ILE A 197 -15.22 -5.42 -23.57
CA ILE A 197 -13.83 -5.83 -23.83
C ILE A 197 -13.77 -7.33 -24.06
N LYS A 198 -13.29 -7.74 -25.24
CA LYS A 198 -13.06 -9.16 -25.57
C LYS A 198 -11.81 -9.66 -24.84
N ALA A 199 -11.91 -10.83 -24.20
CA ALA A 199 -10.81 -11.51 -23.54
C ALA A 199 -10.66 -12.94 -24.04
N VAL A 200 -9.42 -13.42 -24.12
CA VAL A 200 -9.05 -14.78 -24.48
C VAL A 200 -8.65 -15.53 -23.23
N TYR A 201 -9.32 -16.63 -22.95
CA TYR A 201 -8.96 -17.55 -21.88
C TYR A 201 -8.21 -18.74 -22.42
N ASN A 202 -6.99 -18.95 -21.91
CA ASN A 202 -6.15 -20.08 -22.26
C ASN A 202 -6.09 -21.10 -21.09
N PRO A 203 -6.80 -22.24 -21.17
CA PRO A 203 -6.82 -23.24 -20.12
C PRO A 203 -5.58 -24.13 -20.10
N HIS A 204 -4.76 -24.09 -21.15
CA HIS A 204 -3.61 -24.98 -21.38
C HIS A 204 -2.26 -24.29 -21.21
N PHE A 205 -2.25 -23.06 -20.68
CA PHE A 205 -1.01 -22.44 -20.30
C PHE A 205 -0.36 -23.29 -19.18
N ASP A 206 0.90 -23.74 -19.40
CA ASP A 206 1.49 -24.91 -18.75
C ASP A 206 1.36 -25.01 -17.23
N LEU A 207 1.53 -23.91 -16.51
CA LEU A 207 1.53 -23.90 -15.04
C LEU A 207 0.43 -23.02 -14.42
N ALA A 208 -0.40 -22.36 -15.24
CA ALA A 208 -1.38 -21.39 -14.76
C ALA A 208 -2.66 -21.40 -15.60
N TYR A 209 -3.71 -20.76 -15.10
CA TYR A 209 -4.85 -20.34 -15.90
C TYR A 209 -4.62 -18.92 -16.36
N GLU A 210 -4.68 -18.66 -17.65
CA GLU A 210 -4.38 -17.36 -18.23
C GLU A 210 -5.59 -16.71 -18.91
N LEU A 211 -5.77 -15.41 -18.64
CA LEU A 211 -6.73 -14.56 -19.33
C LEU A 211 -6.00 -13.38 -19.96
N ILE A 212 -6.19 -13.15 -21.24
CA ILE A 212 -5.57 -12.07 -22.00
C ILE A 212 -6.65 -11.15 -22.54
N PHE A 213 -6.49 -9.85 -22.38
CA PHE A 213 -7.34 -8.83 -23.00
C PHE A 213 -6.53 -7.58 -23.36
N GLN A 214 -7.12 -6.72 -24.19
CA GLN A 214 -6.51 -5.48 -24.62
C GLN A 214 -7.42 -4.31 -24.32
N LYS A 215 -6.85 -3.22 -23.78
CA LYS A 215 -7.56 -1.97 -23.54
C LYS A 215 -6.60 -0.79 -23.62
N ASP A 216 -7.05 0.30 -24.22
CA ASP A 216 -6.33 1.57 -24.29
C ASP A 216 -4.89 1.45 -24.80
N GLY A 217 -4.64 0.56 -25.79
CA GLY A 217 -3.34 0.31 -26.39
C GLY A 217 -2.41 -0.56 -25.55
N PHE A 218 -2.89 -1.11 -24.42
CA PHE A 218 -2.16 -2.09 -23.60
C PHE A 218 -2.78 -3.46 -23.68
N GLN A 219 -1.91 -4.45 -23.58
CA GLN A 219 -2.26 -5.85 -23.39
C GLN A 219 -2.05 -6.22 -21.93
N TYR A 220 -3.07 -6.84 -21.36
CA TYR A 220 -3.09 -7.37 -20.01
C TYR A 220 -3.11 -8.89 -20.08
N LYS A 221 -2.14 -9.53 -19.44
CA LYS A 221 -2.13 -10.99 -19.21
C LYS A 221 -2.27 -11.25 -17.72
N ILE A 222 -3.32 -11.94 -17.33
CA ILE A 222 -3.57 -12.33 -15.94
C ILE A 222 -3.40 -13.83 -15.84
N ALA A 223 -2.47 -14.28 -15.00
CA ALA A 223 -2.20 -15.69 -14.77
C ALA A 223 -2.39 -16.03 -13.29
N ILE A 224 -3.17 -17.06 -12.96
CA ILE A 224 -3.36 -17.54 -11.58
C ILE A 224 -2.80 -18.94 -11.42
N GLY A 225 -1.90 -19.04 -10.43
CA GLY A 225 -1.53 -20.25 -9.77
C GLY A 225 -0.55 -21.16 -10.50
N ASN A 226 -0.06 -22.11 -9.74
CA ASN A 226 0.63 -23.29 -10.24
C ASN A 226 -0.34 -24.47 -10.16
N LYS A 227 -0.84 -24.96 -11.29
CA LYS A 227 -1.82 -26.05 -11.37
C LYS A 227 -1.42 -27.31 -10.62
N LEU A 228 -0.11 -27.55 -10.47
CA LEU A 228 0.44 -28.75 -9.85
C LEU A 228 0.44 -28.70 -8.31
N TYR A 229 0.55 -27.50 -7.72
CA TYR A 229 0.77 -27.34 -6.27
C TYR A 229 -0.39 -26.69 -5.53
N ILE A 230 -1.46 -26.25 -6.23
CA ILE A 230 -2.58 -25.57 -5.60
C ILE A 230 -3.66 -26.58 -5.23
N LYS A 231 -3.93 -26.70 -3.92
CA LYS A 231 -5.04 -27.52 -3.40
C LYS A 231 -6.43 -27.04 -3.87
N ARG A 232 -6.60 -25.72 -4.05
CA ARG A 232 -7.83 -25.11 -4.56
C ARG A 232 -7.72 -24.89 -6.05
N LYS A 233 -8.60 -25.50 -6.83
CA LYS A 233 -8.73 -25.24 -8.27
C LYS A 233 -9.34 -23.85 -8.46
N TYR A 234 -8.67 -22.99 -9.24
CA TYR A 234 -9.26 -21.76 -9.75
C TYR A 234 -10.08 -22.04 -10.99
N SER A 235 -11.07 -21.22 -11.23
CA SER A 235 -11.90 -21.28 -12.42
C SER A 235 -11.66 -20.07 -13.30
N VAL A 236 -12.11 -20.11 -14.53
CA VAL A 236 -12.12 -18.93 -15.42
C VAL A 236 -12.91 -17.78 -14.81
N ASN A 237 -13.94 -18.07 -13.98
CA ASN A 237 -14.73 -17.04 -13.31
C ASN A 237 -13.90 -16.24 -12.28
N ASP A 238 -12.87 -16.84 -11.67
CA ASP A 238 -11.97 -16.12 -10.75
C ASP A 238 -11.13 -15.09 -11.53
N LEU A 239 -10.60 -15.49 -12.70
CA LEU A 239 -9.89 -14.58 -13.61
C LEU A 239 -10.78 -13.46 -14.15
N ILE A 240 -12.01 -13.80 -14.56
CA ILE A 240 -12.99 -12.83 -15.06
C ILE A 240 -13.37 -11.82 -13.97
N ARG A 241 -13.60 -12.28 -12.73
CA ARG A 241 -13.89 -11.38 -11.60
C ARG A 241 -12.74 -10.43 -11.31
N LEU A 242 -11.51 -10.94 -11.34
CA LEU A 242 -10.31 -10.12 -11.18
C LEU A 242 -10.22 -9.09 -12.31
N ALA A 243 -10.28 -9.51 -13.57
CA ALA A 243 -10.24 -8.61 -14.73
C ALA A 243 -11.34 -7.54 -14.70
N LYS A 244 -12.57 -7.91 -14.29
CA LYS A 244 -13.69 -6.97 -14.14
C LYS A 244 -13.52 -6.00 -12.98
N SER A 245 -12.63 -6.26 -12.04
CA SER A 245 -12.31 -5.37 -10.91
C SER A 245 -11.21 -4.37 -11.24
N MET A 246 -10.52 -4.55 -12.36
CA MET A 246 -9.44 -3.65 -12.78
C MET A 246 -10.02 -2.30 -13.23
N ASN A 247 -9.46 -1.22 -12.65
CA ASN A 247 -9.83 0.19 -12.90
C ASN A 247 -8.59 0.96 -13.31
#